data_f140f2487b6b0abfe2aa80550268e127
#
_entry.id   f140f2487b6b0abfe2aa80550268e127
#
_cell.length_a   1.000
_cell.length_b   1.000
_cell.length_c   1.000
_cell.angle_alpha   90.00
_cell.angle_beta   90.00
_cell.angle_gamma   90.00
#
_symmetry.space_group_name_H-M   'P 1'
#
loop_
_entity.id
_entity.type
_entity.pdbx_description
1 polymer ?
#
loop_
_entity_poly.entity_id
_entity_poly.type
_entity_poly.pdbx_seq_one_letter_code
_entity_poly.pdbx_strand_id
1 'polypeptide(L)'
;MKFNTSLLHGAFRGEPQTGATLTPIYQSSAFEQESAERLEKIFHNQAPGFSYTRINNPTVEAFEKRMTVLEGGKSSVACASGMAAMFNAFANILQAGDEIVSSASLYGGSIDLFRDLEAFGITTHYVENNDLDAFCKACLLYTSPSPRDS
;
A
#
# COMPACT_ATOMS: atom_id res chain seq x y z
N MET A 1 -2.98 -23.53 -2.55
CA MET A 1 -3.12 -23.45 -4.03
C MET A 1 -1.72 -23.25 -4.61
N LYS A 2 -1.39 -23.80 -5.80
CA LYS A 2 -0.09 -23.51 -6.42
C LYS A 2 -0.07 -22.08 -6.94
N PHE A 3 1.11 -21.41 -6.95
CA PHE A 3 1.26 -20.00 -7.33
C PHE A 3 0.55 -19.64 -8.65
N ASN A 4 0.78 -20.40 -9.72
CA ASN A 4 0.15 -20.16 -11.02
C ASN A 4 -1.39 -20.28 -10.98
N THR A 5 -1.93 -21.16 -10.15
CA THR A 5 -3.38 -21.27 -9.96
C THR A 5 -3.92 -20.08 -9.15
N SER A 6 -3.17 -19.60 -8.15
CA SER A 6 -3.53 -18.40 -7.38
C SER A 6 -3.47 -17.14 -8.23
N LEU A 7 -2.53 -17.06 -9.16
CA LEU A 7 -2.40 -15.95 -10.10
C LEU A 7 -3.67 -15.76 -10.95
N LEU A 8 -4.28 -16.85 -11.38
CA LEU A 8 -5.48 -16.83 -12.24
C LEU A 8 -6.78 -16.80 -11.43
N HIS A 9 -6.87 -17.56 -10.35
CA HIS A 9 -8.11 -17.84 -9.64
C HIS A 9 -8.11 -17.37 -8.18
N GLY A 10 -7.00 -16.83 -7.69
CA GLY A 10 -6.93 -16.30 -6.32
C GLY A 10 -7.85 -15.08 -6.14
N ALA A 11 -8.58 -15.05 -5.03
CA ALA A 11 -9.44 -13.94 -4.61
C ALA A 11 -10.64 -13.61 -5.52
N PHE A 12 -10.88 -14.36 -6.61
CA PHE A 12 -12.03 -14.15 -7.49
C PHE A 12 -12.76 -15.46 -7.77
N ARG A 13 -14.07 -15.48 -7.61
CA ARG A 13 -14.92 -16.66 -7.80
C ARG A 13 -15.92 -16.53 -8.96
N GLY A 14 -15.68 -15.59 -9.87
CA GLY A 14 -16.62 -15.23 -10.94
C GLY A 14 -17.54 -14.09 -10.54
N GLU A 15 -18.12 -13.46 -11.53
CA GLU A 15 -19.07 -12.37 -11.39
C GLU A 15 -20.50 -12.96 -11.30
N PRO A 16 -21.25 -12.70 -10.19
CA PRO A 16 -22.51 -13.39 -9.93
C PRO A 16 -23.62 -13.10 -10.95
N GLN A 17 -23.63 -11.91 -11.56
CA GLN A 17 -24.70 -11.50 -12.48
C GLN A 17 -24.53 -12.09 -13.88
N THR A 18 -23.30 -12.15 -14.38
CA THR A 18 -23.03 -12.57 -15.76
C THR A 18 -22.32 -13.92 -15.85
N GLY A 19 -21.80 -14.44 -14.73
CA GLY A 19 -20.96 -15.63 -14.71
C GLY A 19 -19.58 -15.44 -15.31
N ALA A 20 -19.13 -14.20 -15.52
CA ALA A 20 -17.79 -13.91 -16.05
C ALA A 20 -16.72 -14.53 -15.17
N THR A 21 -15.76 -15.24 -15.77
CA THR A 21 -14.67 -15.92 -15.06
C THR A 21 -13.53 -14.98 -14.66
N LEU A 22 -13.51 -13.77 -15.22
CA LEU A 22 -12.59 -12.69 -14.90
C LEU A 22 -13.37 -11.50 -14.37
N THR A 23 -12.73 -10.69 -13.54
CA THR A 23 -13.34 -9.45 -13.05
C THR A 23 -13.64 -8.51 -14.22
N PRO A 24 -14.90 -8.08 -14.40
CA PRO A 24 -15.24 -7.05 -15.38
C PRO A 24 -14.50 -5.73 -15.10
N ILE A 25 -14.29 -4.94 -16.17
CA ILE A 25 -13.71 -3.61 -16.05
C ILE A 25 -14.82 -2.59 -15.81
N TYR A 26 -14.85 -2.01 -14.60
CA TYR A 26 -15.82 -0.99 -14.22
C TYR A 26 -15.22 0.41 -14.43
N GLN A 27 -15.59 1.05 -15.53
CA GLN A 27 -15.15 2.40 -15.88
C GLN A 27 -16.06 3.50 -15.32
N SER A 28 -17.06 3.13 -14.51
CA SER A 28 -17.95 4.11 -13.87
C SER A 28 -17.21 4.89 -12.79
N SER A 29 -17.47 6.19 -12.72
CA SER A 29 -16.95 7.04 -11.65
C SER A 29 -17.83 7.02 -10.40
N ALA A 30 -19.13 6.76 -10.54
CA ALA A 30 -20.09 6.73 -9.44
C ALA A 30 -20.98 5.48 -9.53
N PHE A 31 -21.49 5.05 -8.39
CA PHE A 31 -22.34 3.86 -8.27
C PHE A 31 -23.62 4.25 -7.56
N GLU A 32 -24.76 3.90 -8.17
CA GLU A 32 -26.09 4.14 -7.62
C GLU A 32 -26.34 3.23 -6.41
N GLN A 33 -27.02 3.77 -5.41
CA GLN A 33 -27.46 3.03 -4.24
C GLN A 33 -28.99 3.05 -4.14
N GLU A 34 -29.56 2.00 -3.53
CA GLU A 34 -31.01 1.83 -3.37
C GLU A 34 -31.63 2.95 -2.53
N SER A 35 -30.88 3.53 -1.60
CA SER A 35 -31.35 4.62 -0.73
C SER A 35 -30.18 5.47 -0.20
N ALA A 36 -30.53 6.66 0.32
CA ALA A 36 -29.58 7.56 0.97
C ALA A 36 -28.99 6.93 2.24
N GLU A 37 -29.80 6.20 3.01
CA GLU A 37 -29.36 5.51 4.24
C GLU A 37 -28.36 4.40 3.93
N ARG A 38 -28.52 3.70 2.80
CA ARG A 38 -27.54 2.71 2.36
C ARG A 38 -26.22 3.37 1.96
N LEU A 39 -26.28 4.48 1.25
CA LEU A 39 -25.09 5.25 0.86
C LEU A 39 -24.35 5.76 2.11
N GLU A 40 -25.05 6.28 3.08
CA GLU A 40 -24.48 6.72 4.36
C GLU A 40 -23.74 5.58 5.08
N LYS A 41 -24.37 4.40 5.17
CA LYS A 41 -23.72 3.21 5.76
C LYS A 41 -22.43 2.80 5.03
N ILE A 42 -22.40 2.91 3.69
CA ILE A 42 -21.20 2.64 2.90
C ILE A 42 -20.10 3.65 3.23
N PHE A 43 -20.41 4.93 3.30
CA PHE A 43 -19.44 5.97 3.67
C PHE A 43 -18.88 5.81 5.08
N HIS A 44 -19.68 5.29 6.01
CA HIS A 44 -19.25 5.00 7.38
C HIS A 44 -18.63 3.61 7.56
N ASN A 45 -18.36 2.87 6.46
CA ASN A 45 -17.86 1.48 6.49
C ASN A 45 -18.74 0.52 7.30
N GLN A 46 -20.03 0.79 7.40
CA GLN A 46 -21.02 -0.05 8.09
C GLN A 46 -21.74 -1.02 7.16
N ALA A 47 -21.58 -0.84 5.85
CA ALA A 47 -22.08 -1.75 4.82
C ALA A 47 -21.06 -1.87 3.69
N PRO A 48 -20.92 -3.06 3.06
CA PRO A 48 -20.13 -3.21 1.86
C PRO A 48 -20.80 -2.53 0.67
N GLY A 49 -19.99 -1.96 -0.22
CA GLY A 49 -20.49 -1.35 -1.46
C GLY A 49 -19.49 -0.39 -2.09
N PHE A 50 -19.84 0.09 -3.27
CA PHE A 50 -19.06 1.06 -4.03
C PHE A 50 -19.88 2.32 -4.17
N SER A 51 -19.29 3.48 -3.94
CA SER A 51 -19.95 4.77 -4.06
C SER A 51 -19.31 5.64 -5.13
N TYR A 52 -18.02 5.76 -5.10
CA TYR A 52 -17.26 6.60 -6.01
C TYR A 52 -15.85 6.02 -6.24
N THR A 53 -15.43 5.96 -7.50
CA THR A 53 -14.17 5.29 -7.93
C THR A 53 -12.91 5.83 -7.25
N ARG A 54 -12.86 7.10 -6.86
CA ARG A 54 -11.73 7.64 -6.09
C ARG A 54 -11.59 7.01 -4.70
N ILE A 55 -12.70 6.52 -4.13
CA ILE A 55 -12.73 5.85 -2.82
C ILE A 55 -12.49 4.37 -3.01
N ASN A 56 -13.31 3.73 -3.85
CA ASN A 56 -13.19 2.32 -4.17
C ASN A 56 -13.85 2.00 -5.53
N ASN A 57 -13.35 0.97 -6.19
CA ASN A 57 -13.86 0.51 -7.49
C ASN A 57 -13.72 -1.02 -7.56
N PRO A 58 -14.71 -1.77 -8.09
CA PRO A 58 -14.64 -3.24 -8.15
C PRO A 58 -13.42 -3.79 -8.90
N THR A 59 -12.96 -3.11 -9.96
CA THR A 59 -11.78 -3.51 -10.72
C THR A 59 -10.51 -3.34 -9.89
N VAL A 60 -10.36 -2.21 -9.20
CA VAL A 60 -9.20 -1.91 -8.34
C VAL A 60 -9.20 -2.87 -7.15
N GLU A 61 -10.33 -3.06 -6.50
CA GLU A 61 -10.47 -3.99 -5.37
C GLU A 61 -10.10 -5.43 -5.76
N ALA A 62 -10.48 -5.87 -6.96
CA ALA A 62 -10.12 -7.20 -7.45
C ALA A 62 -8.60 -7.36 -7.64
N PHE A 63 -7.92 -6.31 -8.11
CA PHE A 63 -6.46 -6.28 -8.19
C PHE A 63 -5.83 -6.34 -6.79
N GLU A 64 -6.27 -5.50 -5.86
CA GLU A 64 -5.78 -5.44 -4.48
C GLU A 64 -5.94 -6.79 -3.77
N LYS A 65 -7.11 -7.42 -3.86
CA LYS A 65 -7.37 -8.75 -3.30
C LYS A 65 -6.46 -9.82 -3.91
N ARG A 66 -6.20 -9.74 -5.21
CA ARG A 66 -5.30 -10.69 -5.89
C ARG A 66 -3.86 -10.53 -5.41
N MET A 67 -3.36 -9.31 -5.35
CA MET A 67 -2.01 -9.04 -4.84
C MET A 67 -1.87 -9.48 -3.39
N THR A 68 -2.87 -9.21 -2.56
CA THR A 68 -2.91 -9.69 -1.17
C THR A 68 -2.73 -11.21 -1.07
N VAL A 69 -3.43 -11.97 -1.91
CA VAL A 69 -3.32 -13.46 -1.92
C VAL A 69 -1.95 -13.90 -2.42
N LEU A 70 -1.41 -13.27 -3.45
CA LEU A 70 -0.13 -13.65 -4.05
C LEU A 70 1.05 -13.39 -3.12
N GLU A 71 1.03 -12.27 -2.41
CA GLU A 71 2.07 -11.85 -1.46
C GLU A 71 1.86 -12.43 -0.05
N GLY A 72 0.76 -13.14 0.19
CA GLY A 72 0.41 -13.65 1.52
C GLY A 72 0.18 -12.53 2.55
N GLY A 73 -0.17 -11.34 2.07
CA GLY A 73 -0.39 -10.15 2.88
C GLY A 73 -1.74 -10.15 3.60
N LYS A 74 -1.94 -9.19 4.48
CA LYS A 74 -3.22 -8.95 5.16
C LYS A 74 -4.18 -8.18 4.26
N SER A 75 -3.67 -7.18 3.57
CA SER A 75 -4.40 -6.36 2.58
C SER A 75 -3.39 -5.68 1.64
N SER A 76 -3.88 -5.16 0.53
CA SER A 76 -3.10 -4.36 -0.43
C SER A 76 -3.86 -3.10 -0.79
N VAL A 77 -3.14 -2.06 -1.14
CA VAL A 77 -3.69 -0.79 -1.66
C VAL A 77 -3.04 -0.50 -2.99
N ALA A 78 -3.85 -0.29 -4.02
CA ALA A 78 -3.36 0.05 -5.35
C ALA A 78 -3.06 1.54 -5.45
N CYS A 79 -1.94 1.85 -6.09
CA CYS A 79 -1.51 3.22 -6.39
C CYS A 79 -1.31 3.39 -7.90
N ALA A 80 -1.32 4.64 -8.38
CA ALA A 80 -1.18 4.95 -9.80
C ALA A 80 0.23 4.64 -10.37
N SER A 81 1.23 4.49 -9.49
CA SER A 81 2.61 4.13 -9.88
C SER A 81 3.35 3.50 -8.69
N GLY A 82 4.47 2.83 -8.98
CA GLY A 82 5.36 2.31 -7.95
C GLY A 82 5.91 3.41 -7.03
N MET A 83 6.27 4.56 -7.57
CA MET A 83 6.72 5.71 -6.76
C MET A 83 5.61 6.26 -5.87
N ALA A 84 4.37 6.31 -6.34
CA ALA A 84 3.22 6.67 -5.50
C ALA A 84 2.99 5.65 -4.37
N ALA A 85 3.20 4.36 -4.65
CA ALA A 85 3.10 3.33 -3.62
C ALA A 85 4.19 3.49 -2.56
N MET A 86 5.44 3.74 -2.96
CA MET A 86 6.54 3.99 -2.04
C MET A 86 6.30 5.25 -1.21
N PHE A 87 5.95 6.38 -1.83
CA PHE A 87 5.66 7.61 -1.11
C PHE A 87 4.56 7.41 -0.08
N ASN A 88 3.43 6.79 -0.47
CA ASN A 88 2.32 6.53 0.44
C ASN A 88 2.73 5.60 1.61
N ALA A 89 3.56 4.59 1.36
CA ALA A 89 4.05 3.71 2.41
C ALA A 89 4.86 4.49 3.46
N PHE A 90 5.83 5.30 3.03
CA PHE A 90 6.66 6.08 3.94
C PHE A 90 5.87 7.20 4.64
N ALA A 91 5.06 7.97 3.89
CA ALA A 91 4.26 9.04 4.44
C ALA A 91 3.19 8.57 5.46
N ASN A 92 2.79 7.29 5.39
CA ASN A 92 1.83 6.72 6.33
C ASN A 92 2.45 6.34 7.68
N ILE A 93 3.74 6.04 7.73
CA ILE A 93 4.43 5.55 8.94
C ILE A 93 5.42 6.53 9.53
N LEU A 94 5.92 7.49 8.75
CA LEU A 94 6.95 8.44 9.17
C LEU A 94 6.37 9.83 9.45
N GLN A 95 7.00 10.51 10.40
CA GLN A 95 6.69 11.88 10.80
C GLN A 95 7.96 12.73 10.74
N ALA A 96 7.81 14.05 10.81
CA ALA A 96 8.96 14.96 10.93
C ALA A 96 9.80 14.62 12.17
N GLY A 97 11.08 14.43 11.98
CA GLY A 97 12.03 13.98 13.01
C GLY A 97 12.34 12.50 12.97
N ASP A 98 11.59 11.70 12.18
CA ASP A 98 11.91 10.29 11.97
C ASP A 98 13.08 10.10 11.00
N GLU A 99 13.72 8.94 11.09
CA GLU A 99 14.90 8.60 10.31
C GLU A 99 14.74 7.31 9.55
N ILE A 100 15.34 7.25 8.36
CA ILE A 100 15.41 6.07 7.50
C ILE A 100 16.85 5.58 7.44
N VAL A 101 17.09 4.30 7.64
CA VAL A 101 18.36 3.65 7.29
C VAL A 101 18.16 2.86 6.01
N SER A 102 18.94 3.14 5.01
CA SER A 102 18.79 2.56 3.68
C SER A 102 20.12 2.17 3.05
N SER A 103 20.08 1.21 2.13
CA SER A 103 21.22 0.92 1.27
C SER A 103 21.52 2.11 0.35
N ALA A 104 22.80 2.38 0.11
CA ALA A 104 23.26 3.34 -0.89
C ALA A 104 23.01 2.86 -2.34
N SER A 105 22.80 1.57 -2.55
CA SER A 105 22.60 0.95 -3.88
C SER A 105 21.13 0.68 -4.14
N LEU A 106 20.32 1.72 -4.25
CA LEU A 106 18.91 1.65 -4.60
C LEU A 106 18.65 2.13 -6.03
N TYR A 107 17.44 1.88 -6.49
CA TYR A 107 16.90 2.54 -7.69
C TYR A 107 16.95 4.06 -7.51
N GLY A 108 17.41 4.78 -8.55
CA GLY A 108 17.61 6.23 -8.48
C GLY A 108 16.37 7.01 -8.02
N GLY A 109 15.17 6.64 -8.51
CA GLY A 109 13.93 7.26 -8.06
C GLY A 109 13.63 7.07 -6.57
N SER A 110 14.10 5.97 -5.95
CA SER A 110 13.96 5.78 -4.50
C SER A 110 14.89 6.72 -3.73
N ILE A 111 16.11 6.93 -4.23
CA ILE A 111 17.07 7.89 -3.64
C ILE A 111 16.52 9.31 -3.75
N ASP A 112 15.98 9.68 -4.90
CA ASP A 112 15.38 10.99 -5.11
C ASP A 112 14.17 11.19 -4.19
N LEU A 113 13.29 10.18 -4.05
CA LEU A 113 12.17 10.21 -3.10
C LEU A 113 12.67 10.46 -1.67
N PHE A 114 13.69 9.75 -1.22
CA PHE A 114 14.20 9.92 0.14
C PHE A 114 14.81 11.30 0.36
N ARG A 115 15.46 11.87 -0.67
CA ARG A 115 15.93 13.27 -0.64
C ARG A 115 14.77 14.25 -0.54
N ASP A 116 13.68 14.02 -1.27
CA ASP A 116 12.48 14.86 -1.21
C ASP A 116 11.82 14.78 0.17
N LEU A 117 11.89 13.64 0.88
CA LEU A 117 11.38 13.49 2.24
C LEU A 117 12.13 14.31 3.26
N GLU A 118 13.37 14.76 2.98
CA GLU A 118 14.11 15.70 3.85
C GLU A 118 13.37 17.04 3.99
N ALA A 119 12.66 17.49 2.96
CA ALA A 119 11.83 18.68 3.03
C ALA A 119 10.65 18.55 4.01
N PHE A 120 10.28 17.32 4.36
CA PHE A 120 9.26 17.01 5.37
C PHE A 120 9.87 16.69 6.75
N GLY A 121 11.18 16.89 6.91
CA GLY A 121 11.90 16.68 8.16
C GLY A 121 12.23 15.22 8.46
N ILE A 122 12.26 14.36 7.43
CA ILE A 122 12.65 12.95 7.54
C ILE A 122 14.07 12.80 7.01
N THR A 123 14.99 12.30 7.82
CA THR A 123 16.41 12.15 7.46
C THR A 123 16.70 10.73 6.98
N THR A 124 17.50 10.59 5.91
CA THR A 124 17.91 9.27 5.41
C THR A 124 19.41 9.06 5.58
N HIS A 125 19.77 7.96 6.24
CA HIS A 125 21.14 7.49 6.42
C HIS A 125 21.43 6.36 5.45
N TYR A 126 22.38 6.58 4.56
CA TYR A 126 22.77 5.59 3.56
C TYR A 126 23.96 4.78 4.07
N VAL A 127 23.88 3.47 3.95
CA VAL A 127 24.94 2.51 4.26
C VAL A 127 25.33 1.73 3.02
N GLU A 128 26.61 1.31 2.94
CA GLU A 128 27.09 0.53 1.83
C GLU A 128 26.37 -0.83 1.74
N ASN A 129 26.23 -1.32 0.53
CA ASN A 129 25.59 -2.61 0.25
C ASN A 129 26.36 -3.74 0.92
N ASN A 130 25.63 -4.70 1.47
CA ASN A 130 26.13 -5.88 2.15
C ASN A 130 26.92 -5.67 3.44
N ASP A 131 26.96 -4.48 3.98
CA ASP A 131 27.55 -4.21 5.30
C ASP A 131 26.46 -4.26 6.39
N LEU A 132 26.16 -5.48 6.86
CA LEU A 132 25.19 -5.70 7.94
C LEU A 132 25.61 -5.02 9.24
N ASP A 133 26.90 -4.92 9.51
CA ASP A 133 27.40 -4.23 10.73
C ASP A 133 27.17 -2.73 10.65
N ALA A 134 27.32 -2.13 9.46
CA ALA A 134 26.99 -0.72 9.25
C ALA A 134 25.47 -0.46 9.42
N PHE A 135 24.62 -1.35 8.91
CA PHE A 135 23.17 -1.26 9.14
C PHE A 135 22.83 -1.35 10.63
N CYS A 136 23.38 -2.32 11.35
CA CYS A 136 23.17 -2.46 12.78
C CYS A 136 23.65 -1.24 13.55
N LYS A 137 24.83 -0.71 13.24
CA LYS A 137 25.37 0.49 13.87
C LYS A 137 24.50 1.72 13.58
N ALA A 138 24.06 1.92 12.34
CA ALA A 138 23.19 3.03 11.98
C ALA A 138 21.87 2.95 12.79
N CYS A 139 21.22 1.79 12.82
CA CYS A 139 19.98 1.59 13.60
C CYS A 139 20.19 1.85 15.11
N LEU A 140 21.34 1.47 15.70
CA LEU A 140 21.60 1.65 17.13
C LEU A 140 22.01 3.07 17.49
N LEU A 141 22.68 3.80 16.59
CA LEU A 141 23.11 5.19 16.83
C LEU A 141 21.92 6.15 16.92
N TYR A 142 20.82 5.84 16.24
CA TYR A 142 19.65 6.71 16.13
C TYR A 142 18.45 6.24 16.97
N THR A 143 18.50 5.05 17.54
CA THR A 143 17.59 4.63 18.62
C THR A 143 18.08 5.24 19.93
N SER A 144 17.85 6.53 20.15
CA SER A 144 17.90 7.11 21.48
C SER A 144 16.92 6.34 22.38
N PRO A 145 17.30 5.89 23.57
CA PRO A 145 16.34 5.23 24.46
C PRO A 145 15.16 6.17 24.67
N SER A 146 13.98 5.71 24.31
CA SER A 146 12.76 6.45 24.55
C SER A 146 12.68 6.79 26.04
N PRO A 147 12.29 8.01 26.43
CA PRO A 147 12.04 8.34 27.84
C PRO A 147 11.00 7.45 28.52
N ARG A 148 10.36 6.54 27.77
CA ARG A 148 9.40 5.55 28.30
C ARG A 148 10.06 4.26 28.82
N ASP A 149 11.36 4.08 28.55
CA ASP A 149 12.11 2.87 28.94
C ASP A 149 13.01 3.12 30.16
N SER A 150 12.80 4.23 30.86
CA SER A 150 13.48 4.62 32.12
C SER A 150 12.53 4.59 33.31
#